data_20fdde9494e2481ea8502ba709b71f14
#
_entry.id   20fdde9494e2481ea8502ba709b71f14
#
_cell.length_a   1.000
_cell.length_b   1.000
_cell.length_c   1.000
_cell.angle_alpha   90.00
_cell.angle_beta   90.00
_cell.angle_gamma   90.00
#
_symmetry.space_group_name_H-M   'P 1'
#
loop_
_entity.id
_entity.type
_entity.pdbx_description
1 polymer ?
#
loop_
_entity_poly.entity_id
_entity_poly.type
_entity_poly.pdbx_seq_one_letter_code
_entity_poly.pdbx_strand_id
1 'polypeptide(L)'
;MNNLISKVVKTSAGLALIVAVVACNKTESKSGAQTTANKETASLSVSIVYVNSDSLLNNYEYFKEIKTKFEDKSKKAEADLKDKGAAFQREVAAYQQATNGLSADQRAQTEQRLARKQQELQVYQQNAGSALQNEEAGENEKLYDKVAEYLKKHAKNKGYKMVLTYSKGNSAILFADESLDVTKEVIKGLNEAYKSNKK
;
A
#
# COMPACT_ATOMS: atom_id res chain seq x y z
N MET A 1 33.17 -19.32 -8.53
CA MET A 1 34.53 -19.05 -9.03
C MET A 1 34.90 -17.64 -8.62
N ASN A 2 35.93 -17.60 -7.75
CA ASN A 2 36.89 -16.54 -7.41
C ASN A 2 36.35 -15.30 -6.71
N ASN A 3 36.42 -15.16 -5.37
CA ASN A 3 37.57 -14.90 -4.47
C ASN A 3 38.52 -13.82 -4.92
N LEU A 4 38.61 -12.73 -4.11
CA LEU A 4 39.78 -11.96 -3.73
C LEU A 4 39.31 -10.93 -2.66
N ILE A 5 39.45 -11.14 -1.38
CA ILE A 5 40.54 -11.21 -0.39
C ILE A 5 41.53 -10.04 -0.50
N SER A 6 41.60 -9.33 0.67
CA SER A 6 42.81 -8.74 1.26
C SER A 6 43.07 -7.28 0.93
N LYS A 7 43.43 -6.40 1.87
CA LYS A 7 44.27 -6.36 3.09
C LYS A 7 44.03 -5.03 3.81
N VAL A 8 43.73 -4.99 5.06
CA VAL A 8 44.60 -4.66 6.21
C VAL A 8 45.71 -3.63 5.95
N VAL A 9 45.58 -2.47 6.57
CA VAL A 9 46.72 -1.73 7.13
C VAL A 9 46.32 -1.13 8.47
N LYS A 10 47.00 -1.61 9.52
CA LYS A 10 47.12 -1.02 10.86
C LYS A 10 48.18 0.05 10.80
N THR A 11 47.98 1.21 11.43
CA THR A 11 49.07 1.97 12.04
C THR A 11 48.59 2.60 13.34
N SER A 12 49.35 2.29 14.31
CA SER A 12 49.31 2.67 15.71
C SER A 12 50.03 3.99 15.98
N ALA A 13 49.75 4.51 17.15
CA ALA A 13 50.61 5.29 18.04
C ALA A 13 50.39 6.80 18.12
N GLY A 14 50.22 7.25 19.34
CA GLY A 14 50.55 8.58 19.75
C GLY A 14 49.84 9.08 21.04
N LEU A 15 50.30 8.63 22.12
CA LEU A 15 50.15 9.06 23.50
C LEU A 15 50.40 10.57 23.74
N ALA A 16 49.51 11.27 24.44
CA ALA A 16 49.91 12.41 25.29
C ALA A 16 48.85 12.68 26.38
N LEU A 17 49.21 12.32 27.58
CA LEU A 17 48.60 12.73 28.87
C LEU A 17 48.95 14.19 29.14
N ILE A 18 47.97 15.00 29.47
CA ILE A 18 48.19 16.22 30.28
C ILE A 18 47.15 16.26 31.37
N VAL A 19 47.61 16.00 32.60
CA VAL A 19 46.91 16.23 33.85
C VAL A 19 47.16 17.68 34.25
N ALA A 20 46.13 18.45 34.48
CA ALA A 20 46.22 19.72 35.19
C ALA A 20 45.16 19.70 36.32
N VAL A 21 45.64 19.46 37.49
CA VAL A 21 44.95 19.67 38.77
C VAL A 21 45.12 21.14 39.15
N VAL A 22 44.04 21.87 39.36
CA VAL A 22 44.06 23.11 40.11
C VAL A 22 42.92 23.16 41.12
N ALA A 23 43.33 23.41 42.30
CA ALA A 23 42.69 23.31 43.57
C ALA A 23 41.52 24.27 43.83
N CYS A 24 40.76 23.87 44.84
CA CYS A 24 39.75 24.61 45.56
C CYS A 24 40.11 26.04 45.91
N ASN A 25 39.17 26.95 45.78
CA ASN A 25 39.10 28.02 46.80
C ASN A 25 37.63 28.28 47.18
N LYS A 26 37.42 28.15 48.49
CA LYS A 26 36.17 28.36 49.22
C LYS A 26 36.09 29.81 49.60
N THR A 27 35.07 30.53 49.20
CA THR A 27 34.70 31.79 49.81
C THR A 27 33.20 31.93 49.89
N GLU A 28 32.66 31.91 51.06
CA GLU A 28 31.27 32.25 51.38
C GLU A 28 31.03 33.74 51.17
N SER A 29 29.95 34.12 50.52
CA SER A 29 29.23 35.36 50.84
C SER A 29 27.83 35.42 50.25
N LYS A 30 26.89 35.39 51.15
CA LYS A 30 25.53 36.02 51.21
C LYS A 30 24.74 36.41 49.96
N SER A 31 23.57 35.81 49.92
CA SER A 31 22.25 36.44 49.77
C SER A 31 22.02 37.36 48.57
N GLY A 32 21.39 36.81 47.57
CA GLY A 32 20.68 37.56 46.55
C GLY A 32 19.56 36.68 46.02
N ALA A 33 18.33 37.15 46.17
CA ALA A 33 17.11 36.47 45.71
C ALA A 33 17.24 36.13 44.25
N GLN A 34 17.45 34.85 43.92
CA GLN A 34 17.27 34.35 42.55
C GLN A 34 15.78 34.12 42.30
N THR A 35 15.21 35.05 41.62
CA THR A 35 13.99 34.80 40.87
C THR A 35 14.31 33.69 39.84
N THR A 36 14.00 32.47 40.21
CA THR A 36 13.97 31.36 39.22
C THR A 36 12.88 31.67 38.22
N ALA A 37 13.25 32.34 37.14
CA ALA A 37 12.47 32.28 35.94
C ALA A 37 12.45 30.81 35.50
N ASN A 38 11.42 30.10 35.90
CA ASN A 38 11.06 28.82 35.36
C ASN A 38 10.73 29.05 33.91
N LYS A 39 11.76 28.99 33.05
CA LYS A 39 11.57 28.91 31.64
C LYS A 39 11.00 27.52 31.41
N GLU A 40 9.67 27.41 31.48
CA GLU A 40 8.95 26.30 30.89
C GLU A 40 9.42 26.21 29.44
N THR A 41 10.41 25.37 29.21
CA THR A 41 10.61 24.78 27.90
C THR A 41 9.32 24.03 27.59
N ALA A 42 8.39 24.73 26.95
CA ALA A 42 7.29 24.06 26.29
C ALA A 42 7.94 23.03 25.37
N SER A 43 8.08 21.83 25.88
CA SER A 43 8.37 20.66 25.07
C SER A 43 7.26 20.65 24.02
N LEU A 44 7.59 21.07 22.82
CA LEU A 44 6.73 20.84 21.66
C LEU A 44 6.66 19.33 21.51
N SER A 45 5.77 18.70 22.27
CA SER A 45 5.49 17.27 22.10
C SER A 45 4.94 17.11 20.69
N VAL A 46 5.82 16.75 19.77
CA VAL A 46 5.39 16.40 18.42
C VAL A 46 4.55 15.14 18.57
N SER A 47 3.24 15.31 18.50
CA SER A 47 2.32 14.19 18.59
C SER A 47 2.41 13.38 17.29
N ILE A 48 3.15 12.28 17.33
CA ILE A 48 3.25 11.29 16.26
C ILE A 48 2.35 10.14 16.67
N VAL A 49 1.47 9.73 15.76
CA VAL A 49 0.54 8.61 15.95
C VAL A 49 0.66 7.64 14.78
N TYR A 50 0.08 6.46 14.92
CA TYR A 50 0.06 5.52 13.81
C TYR A 50 -1.32 4.90 13.58
N VAL A 51 -1.50 4.44 12.34
CA VAL A 51 -2.67 3.68 11.89
C VAL A 51 -2.19 2.32 11.38
N ASN A 52 -2.77 1.25 11.88
CA ASN A 52 -2.57 -0.08 11.34
C ASN A 52 -3.35 -0.22 10.03
N SER A 53 -2.61 -0.25 8.90
CA SER A 53 -3.21 -0.32 7.56
C SER A 53 -3.94 -1.63 7.30
N ASP A 54 -3.46 -2.76 7.84
CA ASP A 54 -4.14 -4.05 7.67
C ASP A 54 -5.53 -4.00 8.32
N SER A 55 -5.59 -3.46 9.54
CA SER A 55 -6.83 -3.26 10.28
C SER A 55 -7.75 -2.25 9.59
N LEU A 56 -7.18 -1.15 9.06
CA LEU A 56 -7.92 -0.14 8.33
C LEU A 56 -8.57 -0.74 7.09
N LEU A 57 -7.81 -1.41 6.23
CA LEU A 57 -8.33 -2.00 5.00
C LEU A 57 -9.40 -3.07 5.30
N ASN A 58 -9.19 -3.89 6.33
CA ASN A 58 -10.17 -4.92 6.69
C ASN A 58 -11.48 -4.37 7.27
N ASN A 59 -11.50 -3.13 7.76
CA ASN A 59 -12.67 -2.57 8.45
C ASN A 59 -13.24 -1.30 7.79
N TYR A 60 -12.60 -0.75 6.76
CA TYR A 60 -13.11 0.38 6.01
C TYR A 60 -14.18 -0.07 5.00
N GLU A 61 -15.41 0.40 5.16
CA GLU A 61 -16.56 -0.04 4.35
C GLU A 61 -16.39 0.25 2.86
N TYR A 62 -15.80 1.39 2.52
CA TYR A 62 -15.47 1.72 1.12
C TYR A 62 -14.54 0.69 0.49
N PHE A 63 -13.47 0.27 1.19
CA PHE A 63 -12.55 -0.74 0.68
C PHE A 63 -13.23 -2.12 0.52
N LYS A 64 -14.07 -2.51 1.46
CA LYS A 64 -14.84 -3.76 1.36
C LYS A 64 -15.75 -3.78 0.12
N GLU A 65 -16.42 -2.66 -0.14
CA GLU A 65 -17.29 -2.53 -1.32
C GLU A 65 -16.49 -2.62 -2.62
N ILE A 66 -15.34 -1.92 -2.69
CA ILE A 66 -14.44 -2.01 -3.86
C ILE A 66 -13.97 -3.45 -4.05
N LYS A 67 -13.51 -4.11 -3.00
CA LYS A 67 -13.06 -5.50 -3.05
C LYS A 67 -14.14 -6.42 -3.61
N THR A 68 -15.36 -6.34 -3.08
CA THR A 68 -16.49 -7.13 -3.57
C THR A 68 -16.78 -6.83 -5.05
N LYS A 69 -16.79 -5.55 -5.46
CA LYS A 69 -16.98 -5.13 -6.84
C LYS A 69 -15.94 -5.77 -7.79
N PHE A 70 -14.67 -5.81 -7.38
CA PHE A 70 -13.62 -6.43 -8.20
C PHE A 70 -13.72 -7.95 -8.23
N GLU A 71 -14.04 -8.58 -7.12
CA GLU A 71 -14.31 -10.02 -7.07
C GLU A 71 -15.45 -10.42 -8.02
N ASP A 72 -16.52 -9.65 -8.05
CA ASP A 72 -17.66 -9.90 -8.93
C ASP A 72 -17.31 -9.66 -10.40
N LYS A 73 -16.55 -8.61 -10.70
CA LYS A 73 -16.07 -8.34 -12.07
C LYS A 73 -15.12 -9.44 -12.56
N SER A 74 -14.21 -9.90 -11.71
CA SER A 74 -13.30 -10.99 -12.04
C SER A 74 -14.07 -12.28 -12.33
N LYS A 75 -14.98 -12.67 -11.45
CA LYS A 75 -15.84 -13.84 -11.65
C LYS A 75 -16.65 -13.75 -12.96
N LYS A 76 -17.19 -12.57 -13.26
CA LYS A 76 -17.94 -12.35 -14.51
C LYS A 76 -17.02 -12.49 -15.72
N ALA A 77 -15.85 -11.87 -15.72
CA ALA A 77 -14.89 -11.98 -16.82
C ALA A 77 -14.43 -13.43 -17.04
N GLU A 78 -14.19 -14.17 -15.95
CA GLU A 78 -13.85 -15.60 -16.02
C GLU A 78 -14.99 -16.45 -16.61
N ALA A 79 -16.24 -16.20 -16.18
CA ALA A 79 -17.42 -16.88 -16.72
C ALA A 79 -17.62 -16.58 -18.21
N ASP A 80 -17.54 -15.31 -18.60
CA ASP A 80 -17.66 -14.89 -19.99
C ASP A 80 -16.56 -15.52 -20.87
N LEU A 81 -15.33 -15.59 -20.39
CA LEU A 81 -14.22 -16.20 -21.09
C LEU A 81 -14.44 -17.72 -21.25
N LYS A 82 -14.88 -18.39 -20.21
CA LYS A 82 -15.22 -19.82 -20.22
C LYS A 82 -16.32 -20.12 -21.23
N ASP A 83 -17.39 -19.32 -21.22
CA ASP A 83 -18.53 -19.53 -22.14
C ASP A 83 -18.14 -19.31 -23.60
N LYS A 84 -17.37 -18.24 -23.87
CA LYS A 84 -16.80 -17.97 -25.20
C LYS A 84 -15.86 -19.09 -25.67
N GLY A 85 -14.99 -19.56 -24.78
CA GLY A 85 -14.10 -20.69 -25.05
C GLY A 85 -14.84 -21.98 -25.35
N ALA A 86 -15.88 -22.31 -24.57
CA ALA A 86 -16.71 -23.47 -24.80
C ALA A 86 -17.49 -23.37 -26.13
N ALA A 87 -17.99 -22.17 -26.47
CA ALA A 87 -18.63 -21.95 -27.76
C ALA A 87 -17.66 -22.15 -28.92
N PHE A 88 -16.45 -21.62 -28.81
CA PHE A 88 -15.40 -21.83 -29.82
C PHE A 88 -15.06 -23.30 -29.99
N GLN A 89 -14.87 -24.04 -28.90
CA GLN A 89 -14.60 -25.49 -28.96
C GLN A 89 -15.71 -26.26 -29.63
N ARG A 90 -16.99 -25.93 -29.38
CA ARG A 90 -18.12 -26.55 -30.10
C ARG A 90 -18.09 -26.26 -31.60
N GLU A 91 -17.75 -25.05 -32.02
CA GLU A 91 -17.63 -24.69 -33.45
C GLU A 91 -16.46 -25.44 -34.11
N VAL A 92 -15.33 -25.59 -33.45
CA VAL A 92 -14.20 -26.39 -33.95
C VAL A 92 -14.61 -27.85 -34.11
N ALA A 93 -15.29 -28.44 -33.14
CA ALA A 93 -15.76 -29.82 -33.20
C ALA A 93 -16.76 -30.02 -34.33
N ALA A 94 -17.72 -29.10 -34.50
CA ALA A 94 -18.67 -29.15 -35.59
C ALA A 94 -17.99 -29.04 -36.96
N TYR A 95 -16.99 -28.19 -37.12
CA TYR A 95 -16.19 -28.08 -38.33
C TYR A 95 -15.46 -29.39 -38.64
N GLN A 96 -14.79 -29.97 -37.63
CA GLN A 96 -14.09 -31.26 -37.81
C GLN A 96 -15.02 -32.38 -38.31
N GLN A 97 -16.25 -32.45 -37.79
CA GLN A 97 -17.23 -33.44 -38.21
C GLN A 97 -17.74 -33.19 -39.63
N ALA A 98 -17.89 -31.93 -40.02
CA ALA A 98 -18.47 -31.54 -41.33
C ALA A 98 -17.43 -31.47 -42.46
N THR A 99 -16.12 -31.46 -42.14
CA THR A 99 -15.01 -31.15 -43.07
C THR A 99 -15.05 -31.95 -44.36
N ASN A 100 -15.38 -33.26 -44.31
CA ASN A 100 -15.41 -34.13 -45.49
C ASN A 100 -16.55 -33.81 -46.46
N GLY A 101 -17.62 -33.16 -46.02
CA GLY A 101 -18.75 -32.75 -46.84
C GLY A 101 -18.67 -31.33 -47.37
N LEU A 102 -17.67 -30.55 -46.98
CA LEU A 102 -17.51 -29.15 -47.37
C LEU A 102 -16.70 -28.99 -48.64
N SER A 103 -17.06 -28.02 -49.50
CA SER A 103 -16.23 -27.59 -50.63
C SER A 103 -14.93 -26.92 -50.12
N ALA A 104 -13.93 -26.77 -51.02
CA ALA A 104 -12.70 -26.09 -50.70
C ALA A 104 -12.90 -24.65 -50.19
N ASP A 105 -13.78 -23.92 -50.83
CA ASP A 105 -14.12 -22.53 -50.46
C ASP A 105 -14.81 -22.45 -49.10
N GLN A 106 -15.74 -23.36 -48.82
CA GLN A 106 -16.43 -23.45 -47.53
C GLN A 106 -15.46 -23.78 -46.38
N ARG A 107 -14.50 -24.67 -46.61
CA ARG A 107 -13.44 -24.97 -45.66
C ARG A 107 -12.59 -23.74 -45.38
N ALA A 108 -12.07 -23.08 -46.42
CA ALA A 108 -11.24 -21.90 -46.29
C ALA A 108 -11.94 -20.75 -45.51
N GLN A 109 -13.21 -20.50 -45.81
CA GLN A 109 -14.02 -19.50 -45.10
C GLN A 109 -14.22 -19.86 -43.62
N THR A 110 -14.47 -21.14 -43.32
CA THR A 110 -14.69 -21.61 -41.95
C THR A 110 -13.39 -21.52 -41.15
N GLU A 111 -12.26 -21.96 -41.69
CA GLU A 111 -10.95 -21.86 -41.06
C GLU A 111 -10.59 -20.42 -40.79
N GLN A 112 -10.80 -19.51 -41.72
CA GLN A 112 -10.54 -18.09 -41.50
C GLN A 112 -11.45 -17.52 -40.42
N ARG A 113 -12.70 -17.92 -40.32
CA ARG A 113 -13.61 -17.50 -39.26
C ARG A 113 -13.18 -18.04 -37.90
N LEU A 114 -12.79 -19.31 -37.81
CA LEU A 114 -12.28 -19.91 -36.58
C LEU A 114 -10.98 -19.25 -36.11
N ALA A 115 -10.06 -18.96 -37.03
CA ALA A 115 -8.82 -18.24 -36.72
C ALA A 115 -9.12 -16.85 -36.15
N ARG A 116 -10.05 -16.09 -36.74
CA ARG A 116 -10.46 -14.78 -36.17
C ARG A 116 -11.06 -14.92 -34.77
N LYS A 117 -11.95 -15.91 -34.57
CA LYS A 117 -12.53 -16.14 -33.23
C LYS A 117 -11.49 -16.49 -32.19
N GLN A 118 -10.49 -17.28 -32.54
CA GLN A 118 -9.37 -17.59 -31.64
C GLN A 118 -8.62 -16.32 -31.26
N GLN A 119 -8.33 -15.46 -32.23
CA GLN A 119 -7.67 -14.17 -31.98
C GLN A 119 -8.55 -13.26 -31.13
N GLU A 120 -9.84 -13.19 -31.37
CA GLU A 120 -10.80 -12.40 -30.58
C GLU A 120 -10.82 -12.85 -29.11
N LEU A 121 -10.75 -14.16 -28.84
CA LEU A 121 -10.68 -14.71 -27.50
C LEU A 121 -9.41 -14.28 -26.77
N GLN A 122 -8.27 -14.31 -27.45
CA GLN A 122 -6.99 -13.85 -26.86
C GLN A 122 -7.03 -12.37 -26.56
N VAL A 123 -7.53 -11.55 -27.49
CA VAL A 123 -7.69 -10.10 -27.30
C VAL A 123 -8.68 -9.82 -26.15
N TYR A 124 -9.80 -10.55 -26.09
CA TYR A 124 -10.76 -10.41 -25.00
C TYR A 124 -10.13 -10.69 -23.64
N GLN A 125 -9.39 -11.81 -23.51
CA GLN A 125 -8.69 -12.17 -22.27
C GLN A 125 -7.72 -11.08 -21.84
N GLN A 126 -6.89 -10.58 -22.75
CA GLN A 126 -5.92 -9.54 -22.47
C GLN A 126 -6.59 -8.23 -22.07
N ASN A 127 -7.62 -7.82 -22.79
CA ASN A 127 -8.34 -6.58 -22.52
C ASN A 127 -9.08 -6.63 -21.19
N ALA A 128 -9.73 -7.76 -20.87
CA ALA A 128 -10.42 -7.93 -19.59
C ALA A 128 -9.44 -7.85 -18.40
N GLY A 129 -8.28 -8.51 -18.52
CA GLY A 129 -7.23 -8.44 -17.49
C GLY A 129 -6.69 -7.03 -17.33
N SER A 130 -6.34 -6.36 -18.43
CA SER A 130 -5.81 -4.99 -18.39
C SER A 130 -6.84 -3.98 -17.85
N ALA A 131 -8.11 -4.14 -18.21
CA ALA A 131 -9.18 -3.28 -17.73
C ALA A 131 -9.38 -3.41 -16.22
N LEU A 132 -9.39 -4.65 -15.69
CA LEU A 132 -9.46 -4.89 -14.24
C LEU A 132 -8.27 -4.29 -13.50
N GLN A 133 -7.06 -4.51 -14.00
CA GLN A 133 -5.84 -3.96 -13.38
C GLN A 133 -5.83 -2.42 -13.37
N ASN A 134 -6.20 -1.78 -14.47
CA ASN A 134 -6.26 -0.32 -14.55
C ASN A 134 -7.34 0.26 -13.62
N GLU A 135 -8.50 -0.40 -13.54
CA GLU A 135 -9.57 0.04 -12.64
C GLU A 135 -9.16 -0.14 -11.18
N GLU A 136 -8.50 -1.26 -10.83
CA GLU A 136 -7.98 -1.50 -9.48
C GLU A 136 -6.94 -0.44 -9.07
N ALA A 137 -6.01 -0.11 -9.96
CA ALA A 137 -5.03 0.95 -9.72
C ALA A 137 -5.70 2.31 -9.46
N GLY A 138 -6.70 2.68 -10.28
CA GLY A 138 -7.46 3.91 -10.08
C GLY A 138 -8.30 3.94 -8.80
N GLU A 139 -8.85 2.80 -8.37
CA GLU A 139 -9.59 2.73 -7.10
C GLU A 139 -8.64 2.76 -5.89
N ASN A 140 -7.45 2.19 -6.00
CA ASN A 140 -6.42 2.29 -4.97
C ASN A 140 -5.93 3.73 -4.78
N GLU A 141 -5.76 4.48 -5.86
CA GLU A 141 -5.46 5.92 -5.80
C GLU A 141 -6.57 6.70 -5.08
N LYS A 142 -7.82 6.48 -5.46
CA LYS A 142 -8.98 7.12 -4.79
C LYS A 142 -9.08 6.72 -3.31
N LEU A 143 -8.77 5.48 -2.97
CA LEU A 143 -8.73 5.00 -1.58
C LEU A 143 -7.69 5.78 -0.78
N TYR A 144 -6.48 5.89 -1.34
CA TYR A 144 -5.40 6.66 -0.74
C TYR A 144 -5.81 8.11 -0.51
N ASP A 145 -6.36 8.78 -1.52
CA ASP A 145 -6.79 10.18 -1.43
C ASP A 145 -7.87 10.39 -0.36
N LYS A 146 -8.87 9.50 -0.29
CA LYS A 146 -9.92 9.57 0.73
C LYS A 146 -9.35 9.44 2.16
N VAL A 147 -8.43 8.50 2.35
CA VAL A 147 -7.78 8.29 3.65
C VAL A 147 -6.89 9.49 3.99
N ALA A 148 -6.09 9.97 3.06
CA ALA A 148 -5.19 11.11 3.26
C ALA A 148 -5.96 12.40 3.55
N GLU A 149 -7.04 12.68 2.81
CA GLU A 149 -7.90 13.85 3.04
C GLU A 149 -8.57 13.81 4.40
N TYR A 150 -9.10 12.66 4.79
CA TYR A 150 -9.67 12.47 6.12
C TYR A 150 -8.62 12.69 7.22
N LEU A 151 -7.46 12.04 7.09
CA LEU A 151 -6.37 12.15 8.07
C LEU A 151 -5.84 13.57 8.19
N LYS A 152 -5.75 14.32 7.10
CA LYS A 152 -5.35 15.75 7.11
C LYS A 152 -6.28 16.59 7.99
N LYS A 153 -7.60 16.40 7.88
CA LYS A 153 -8.60 17.10 8.69
C LYS A 153 -8.55 16.62 10.16
N HIS A 154 -8.50 15.31 10.34
CA HIS A 154 -8.48 14.67 11.64
C HIS A 154 -7.23 15.05 12.45
N ALA A 155 -6.06 14.95 11.86
CA ALA A 155 -4.79 15.31 12.48
C ALA A 155 -4.76 16.78 12.90
N LYS A 156 -5.28 17.69 12.06
CA LYS A 156 -5.39 19.10 12.41
C LYS A 156 -6.25 19.32 13.65
N ASN A 157 -7.40 18.66 13.73
CA ASN A 157 -8.33 18.78 14.85
C ASN A 157 -7.78 18.20 16.16
N LYS A 158 -6.98 17.14 16.07
CA LYS A 158 -6.37 16.44 17.22
C LYS A 158 -5.00 16.97 17.60
N GLY A 159 -4.41 17.86 16.83
CA GLY A 159 -3.07 18.38 17.05
C GLY A 159 -1.94 17.43 16.66
N TYR A 160 -2.23 16.35 15.92
CA TYR A 160 -1.20 15.43 15.44
C TYR A 160 -0.33 16.12 14.40
N LYS A 161 0.97 15.90 14.48
CA LYS A 161 1.95 16.44 13.54
C LYS A 161 2.35 15.44 12.47
N MET A 162 2.22 14.14 12.78
CA MET A 162 2.52 13.06 11.86
C MET A 162 1.63 11.86 12.16
N VAL A 163 1.12 11.24 11.11
CA VAL A 163 0.43 9.95 11.17
C VAL A 163 1.22 8.96 10.33
N LEU A 164 1.72 7.92 10.97
CA LEU A 164 2.51 6.86 10.34
C LEU A 164 1.64 5.66 10.00
N THR A 165 2.09 4.87 9.05
CA THR A 165 1.46 3.60 8.68
C THR A 165 2.21 2.45 9.33
N TYR A 166 1.49 1.55 9.99
CA TYR A 166 1.98 0.28 10.48
C TYR A 166 1.31 -0.88 9.76
N SER A 167 2.07 -1.87 9.32
CA SER A 167 1.53 -3.15 8.84
C SER A 167 2.47 -4.30 9.23
N LYS A 168 1.92 -5.50 9.39
CA LYS A 168 2.71 -6.67 9.83
C LYS A 168 3.77 -7.12 8.83
N GLY A 169 3.53 -6.91 7.54
CA GLY A 169 4.36 -7.46 6.49
C GLY A 169 5.32 -6.47 5.82
N ASN A 170 5.08 -5.18 5.96
CA ASN A 170 5.85 -4.14 5.29
C ASN A 170 5.78 -2.82 6.06
N SER A 171 6.43 -2.78 7.22
CA SER A 171 6.45 -1.58 8.06
C SER A 171 7.88 -1.14 8.37
N ALA A 172 8.13 0.15 8.23
CA ALA A 172 9.34 0.78 8.76
C ALA A 172 9.29 0.92 10.29
N ILE A 173 8.13 0.68 10.91
CA ILE A 173 7.91 0.77 12.36
C ILE A 173 8.06 -0.63 12.94
N LEU A 174 9.11 -0.86 13.75
CA LEU A 174 9.32 -2.12 14.43
C LEU A 174 8.62 -2.18 15.79
N PHE A 175 8.48 -1.02 16.43
CA PHE A 175 7.80 -0.86 17.71
C PHE A 175 7.12 0.50 17.77
N ALA A 176 5.92 0.55 18.31
CA ALA A 176 5.23 1.75 18.73
C ALA A 176 4.38 1.42 19.96
N ASP A 177 4.30 2.38 20.88
CA ASP A 177 3.44 2.28 22.05
C ASP A 177 1.97 2.25 21.63
N GLU A 178 1.15 1.40 22.27
CA GLU A 178 -0.27 1.25 21.95
C GLU A 178 -1.07 2.54 22.17
N SER A 179 -0.60 3.43 23.04
CA SER A 179 -1.22 4.75 23.25
C SER A 179 -1.16 5.66 22.03
N LEU A 180 -0.28 5.35 21.07
CA LEU A 180 -0.13 6.07 19.81
C LEU A 180 -1.02 5.49 18.68
N ASP A 181 -1.72 4.39 18.95
CA ASP A 181 -2.60 3.73 17.97
C ASP A 181 -3.96 4.46 17.86
N VAL A 182 -4.16 5.16 16.74
CA VAL A 182 -5.41 5.84 16.43
C VAL A 182 -6.28 5.08 15.41
N THR A 183 -5.93 3.83 15.12
CA THR A 183 -6.56 3.02 14.06
C THR A 183 -8.08 2.94 14.21
N LYS A 184 -8.58 2.61 15.39
CA LYS A 184 -10.02 2.46 15.63
C LYS A 184 -10.79 3.78 15.43
N GLU A 185 -10.22 4.88 15.89
CA GLU A 185 -10.81 6.21 15.74
C GLU A 185 -10.86 6.63 14.26
N VAL A 186 -9.76 6.40 13.53
CA VAL A 186 -9.67 6.70 12.10
C VAL A 186 -10.65 5.87 11.28
N ILE A 187 -10.75 4.55 11.53
CA ILE A 187 -11.71 3.67 10.85
C ILE A 187 -13.14 4.14 11.08
N LYS A 188 -13.49 4.45 12.34
CA LYS A 188 -14.83 4.95 12.68
C LYS A 188 -15.16 6.19 11.88
N GLY A 189 -14.31 7.19 11.89
CA GLY A 189 -14.57 8.45 11.21
C GLY A 189 -14.56 8.33 9.69
N LEU A 190 -13.72 7.48 9.11
CA LEU A 190 -13.75 7.17 7.68
C LEU A 190 -15.08 6.53 7.27
N ASN A 191 -15.59 5.58 8.06
CA ASN A 191 -16.86 4.93 7.80
C ASN A 191 -18.05 5.89 7.96
N GLU A 192 -18.03 6.79 8.93
CA GLU A 192 -19.04 7.84 9.10
C GLU A 192 -19.04 8.81 7.92
N ALA A 193 -17.84 9.26 7.48
CA ALA A 193 -17.70 10.12 6.30
C ALA A 193 -18.17 9.42 5.03
N TYR A 194 -17.87 8.14 4.88
CA TYR A 194 -18.32 7.35 3.73
C TYR A 194 -19.85 7.24 3.67
N LYS A 195 -20.49 6.93 4.80
CA LYS A 195 -21.97 6.85 4.89
C LYS A 195 -22.66 8.18 4.58
N SER A 196 -22.08 9.27 5.04
CA SER A 196 -22.64 10.61 4.78
C SER A 196 -22.57 11.01 3.31
N ASN A 197 -21.54 10.60 2.60
CA ASN A 197 -21.35 10.88 1.17
C ASN A 197 -22.17 9.96 0.26
N LYS A 198 -22.78 8.92 0.80
CA LYS A 198 -23.60 7.94 0.06
C LYS A 198 -25.10 8.31 0.06
N LYS A 199 -25.49 9.25 0.91
CA LYS A 199 -26.86 9.81 0.98
C LYS A 199 -27.02 10.95 -0.01
#